data_811d435df8e23603a19e9981d35580de
#
_entry.id   811d435df8e23603a19e9981d35580de
#
_cell.length_a   1.000
_cell.length_b   1.000
_cell.length_c   1.000
_cell.angle_alpha   90.00
_cell.angle_beta   90.00
_cell.angle_gamma   90.00
#
_symmetry.space_group_name_H-M   'P 1'
#
loop_
_entity.id
_entity.type
_entity.pdbx_description
1 polymer ?
#
loop_
_entity_poly.entity_id
_entity_poly.type
_entity_poly.pdbx_seq_one_letter_code
_entity_poly.pdbx_strand_id
1 'polypeptide(L)'
;MKKNKSYDDFIDFTLERYNNKLSKFNLSPKSLGWDKKINQIERFEFSSRYLNLNNLSILDVGCGFADFLGFLEKKKIPFNNYVGYDINENFIEICKRKYPKYTFKKKDMFNLEKKKYDFIFAFGIFSLKHKGVSNIKLMENFSK
;
A
#
# COMPACT_ATOMS: atom_id res chain seq x y z
N MET A 1 -11.30 2.91 18.78
CA MET A 1 -11.82 1.53 18.50
C MET A 1 -11.35 0.60 19.61
N LYS A 2 -12.22 -0.22 20.20
CA LYS A 2 -11.78 -1.34 21.05
C LYS A 2 -10.93 -2.27 20.17
N LYS A 3 -9.66 -2.49 20.55
CA LYS A 3 -8.78 -3.45 19.88
C LYS A 3 -9.50 -4.80 19.81
N ASN A 4 -9.75 -5.28 18.62
CA ASN A 4 -10.35 -6.59 18.41
C ASN A 4 -9.19 -7.58 18.30
N LYS A 5 -9.06 -8.50 19.26
CA LYS A 5 -7.99 -9.50 19.31
C LYS A 5 -7.76 -10.17 17.93
N SER A 6 -8.83 -10.47 17.21
CA SER A 6 -8.77 -11.02 15.85
C SER A 6 -8.11 -10.09 14.82
N TYR A 7 -8.19 -8.78 15.00
CA TYR A 7 -7.52 -7.81 14.11
C TYR A 7 -6.04 -7.66 14.45
N ASP A 8 -5.69 -7.64 15.73
CA ASP A 8 -4.28 -7.60 16.15
C ASP A 8 -3.55 -8.87 15.67
N ASP A 9 -4.16 -10.07 15.82
CA ASP A 9 -3.65 -11.34 15.30
C ASP A 9 -3.48 -11.31 13.76
N PHE A 10 -4.38 -10.63 13.03
CA PHE A 10 -4.28 -10.44 11.59
C PHE A 10 -3.11 -9.52 11.21
N ILE A 11 -2.87 -8.46 11.96
CA ILE A 11 -1.73 -7.56 11.75
C ILE A 11 -0.42 -8.31 11.96
N ASP A 12 -0.29 -9.03 13.07
CA ASP A 12 0.91 -9.82 13.39
C ASP A 12 1.20 -10.88 12.31
N PHE A 13 0.18 -11.62 11.90
CA PHE A 13 0.28 -12.58 10.79
C PHE A 13 0.72 -11.91 9.48
N THR A 14 0.18 -10.74 9.19
CA THR A 14 0.51 -9.99 7.98
C THR A 14 1.97 -9.54 8.00
N LEU A 15 2.45 -8.99 9.11
CA LEU A 15 3.82 -8.54 9.28
C LEU A 15 4.81 -9.72 9.16
N GLU A 16 4.55 -10.83 9.85
CA GLU A 16 5.39 -12.04 9.76
C GLU A 16 5.48 -12.55 8.32
N ARG A 17 4.33 -12.67 7.65
CA ARG A 17 4.25 -13.16 6.27
C ARG A 17 5.08 -12.29 5.31
N TYR A 18 4.95 -10.97 5.39
CA TYR A 18 5.65 -10.07 4.47
C TYR A 18 7.13 -9.92 4.80
N ASN A 19 7.52 -9.96 6.07
CA ASN A 19 8.94 -9.99 6.47
C ASN A 19 9.62 -11.29 5.99
N ASN A 20 8.97 -12.44 6.11
CA ASN A 20 9.48 -13.71 5.58
C ASN A 20 9.62 -13.68 4.05
N LYS A 21 8.66 -13.06 3.35
CA LYS A 21 8.76 -12.87 1.89
C LYS A 21 9.89 -11.91 1.52
N LEU A 22 10.06 -10.81 2.25
CA LEU A 22 11.15 -9.87 2.02
C LEU A 22 12.53 -10.56 2.16
N SER A 23 12.73 -11.35 3.21
CA SER A 23 13.95 -12.13 3.42
C SER A 23 14.20 -13.14 2.29
N LYS A 24 13.13 -13.75 1.75
CA LYS A 24 13.25 -14.79 0.72
C LYS A 24 13.42 -14.23 -0.69
N PHE A 25 12.73 -13.14 -1.02
CA PHE A 25 12.62 -12.65 -2.39
C PHE A 25 13.21 -11.25 -2.60
N ASN A 26 13.83 -10.67 -1.58
CA ASN A 26 14.41 -9.32 -1.60
C ASN A 26 13.40 -8.26 -2.08
N LEU A 27 13.85 -7.22 -2.77
CA LEU A 27 13.02 -6.13 -3.27
C LEU A 27 12.32 -6.50 -4.58
N SER A 28 11.58 -7.58 -4.59
CA SER A 28 10.83 -8.04 -5.77
C SER A 28 9.32 -7.98 -5.56
N PRO A 29 8.51 -7.95 -6.62
CA PRO A 29 7.05 -8.00 -6.51
C PRO A 29 6.53 -9.22 -5.73
N LYS A 30 7.25 -10.34 -5.74
CA LYS A 30 6.91 -11.55 -4.96
C LYS A 30 6.91 -11.28 -3.45
N SER A 31 7.76 -10.38 -2.96
CA SER A 31 7.78 -9.97 -1.55
C SER A 31 6.51 -9.25 -1.14
N LEU A 32 5.87 -8.56 -2.07
CA LEU A 32 4.58 -7.89 -1.89
C LEU A 32 3.37 -8.79 -2.22
N GLY A 33 3.61 -10.07 -2.51
CA GLY A 33 2.54 -11.04 -2.81
C GLY A 33 2.07 -11.06 -4.25
N TRP A 34 2.76 -10.38 -5.17
CA TRP A 34 2.48 -10.47 -6.60
C TRP A 34 3.18 -11.67 -7.22
N ASP A 35 2.44 -12.54 -7.89
CA ASP A 35 3.03 -13.70 -8.54
C ASP A 35 3.94 -13.30 -9.71
N LYS A 36 3.49 -12.31 -10.48
CA LYS A 36 4.23 -11.75 -11.62
C LYS A 36 4.22 -10.23 -11.58
N LYS A 37 5.32 -9.61 -11.98
CA LYS A 37 5.44 -8.15 -12.09
C LYS A 37 4.41 -7.55 -13.04
N ILE A 38 4.05 -8.26 -14.10
CA ILE A 38 3.05 -7.80 -15.07
C ILE A 38 1.69 -7.57 -14.42
N ASN A 39 1.26 -8.44 -13.52
CA ASN A 39 -0.03 -8.31 -12.83
C ASN A 39 -0.11 -7.04 -11.98
N GLN A 40 1.00 -6.63 -11.37
CA GLN A 40 1.11 -5.39 -10.62
C GLN A 40 1.02 -4.18 -11.56
N ILE A 41 1.77 -4.20 -12.65
CA ILE A 41 1.80 -3.11 -13.65
C ILE A 41 0.45 -2.92 -14.31
N GLU A 42 -0.24 -3.98 -14.69
CA GLU A 42 -1.59 -3.91 -15.29
C GLU A 42 -2.59 -3.20 -14.38
N ARG A 43 -2.51 -3.43 -13.05
CA ARG A 43 -3.36 -2.71 -12.09
C ARG A 43 -3.03 -1.23 -12.02
N PHE A 44 -1.75 -0.89 -12.05
CA PHE A 44 -1.31 0.50 -12.07
C PHE A 44 -1.75 1.21 -13.37
N GLU A 45 -1.59 0.55 -14.51
CA GLU A 45 -2.02 1.07 -15.81
C GLU A 45 -3.54 1.27 -15.86
N PHE A 46 -4.32 0.28 -15.41
CA PHE A 46 -5.77 0.40 -15.36
C PHE A 46 -6.21 1.56 -14.47
N SER A 47 -5.63 1.68 -13.27
CA SER A 47 -6.00 2.73 -12.33
C SER A 47 -5.61 4.13 -12.80
N SER A 48 -4.48 4.28 -13.50
CA SER A 48 -4.00 5.59 -13.97
C SER A 48 -4.54 6.02 -15.34
N ARG A 49 -5.01 5.07 -16.16
CA ARG A 49 -5.49 5.34 -17.54
C ARG A 49 -6.67 6.30 -17.58
N TYR A 50 -7.58 6.16 -16.63
CA TYR A 50 -8.85 6.88 -16.61
C TYR A 50 -8.85 8.07 -15.64
N LEU A 51 -7.72 8.32 -14.97
CA LEU A 51 -7.59 9.36 -13.96
C LEU A 51 -6.60 10.42 -14.44
N ASN A 52 -7.05 11.66 -14.50
CA ASN A 52 -6.13 12.79 -14.64
C ASN A 52 -5.60 13.14 -13.24
N LEU A 53 -4.36 12.75 -12.94
CA LEU A 53 -3.71 12.98 -11.65
C LEU A 53 -2.99 14.32 -11.57
N ASN A 54 -2.99 15.11 -12.65
CA ASN A 54 -2.28 16.38 -12.70
C ASN A 54 -2.71 17.32 -11.57
N ASN A 55 -1.75 17.87 -10.85
CA ASN A 55 -1.92 18.74 -9.68
C ASN A 55 -2.70 18.12 -8.51
N LEU A 56 -2.91 16.81 -8.49
CA LEU A 56 -3.66 16.13 -7.44
C LEU A 56 -2.72 15.47 -6.41
N SER A 57 -3.21 15.39 -5.18
CA SER A 57 -2.55 14.71 -4.07
C SER A 57 -2.99 13.25 -3.96
N ILE A 58 -2.01 12.36 -3.81
CA ILE A 58 -2.19 10.91 -3.79
C ILE A 58 -1.82 10.36 -2.41
N LEU A 59 -2.69 9.51 -1.86
CA LEU A 59 -2.36 8.61 -0.76
C LEU A 59 -2.36 7.17 -1.26
N ASP A 60 -1.25 6.47 -1.06
CA ASP A 60 -1.11 5.04 -1.35
C ASP A 60 -1.08 4.25 -0.04
N VAL A 61 -2.17 3.52 0.24
CA VAL A 61 -2.34 2.72 1.45
C VAL A 61 -1.93 1.28 1.19
N GLY A 62 -0.96 0.79 1.97
CA GLY A 62 -0.28 -0.46 1.69
C GLY A 62 0.72 -0.28 0.54
N CYS A 63 1.50 0.80 0.58
CA CYS A 63 2.39 1.20 -0.52
C CYS A 63 3.53 0.21 -0.81
N GLY A 64 3.81 -0.73 0.08
CA GLY A 64 4.89 -1.70 -0.08
C GLY A 64 6.24 -1.02 -0.32
N PHE A 65 6.86 -1.24 -1.48
CA PHE A 65 8.11 -0.59 -1.90
C PHE A 65 7.90 0.68 -2.72
N ALA A 66 6.71 1.28 -2.68
CA ALA A 66 6.28 2.42 -3.49
C ALA A 66 6.43 2.17 -5.01
N ASP A 67 6.08 0.95 -5.44
CA ASP A 67 6.20 0.58 -6.86
C ASP A 67 5.21 1.37 -7.74
N PHE A 68 4.06 1.77 -7.18
CA PHE A 68 3.12 2.66 -7.88
C PHE A 68 3.71 4.04 -8.13
N LEU A 69 4.39 4.63 -7.14
CA LEU A 69 5.13 5.88 -7.33
C LEU A 69 6.19 5.74 -8.44
N GLY A 70 6.98 4.67 -8.39
CA GLY A 70 7.98 4.38 -9.42
C GLY A 70 7.38 4.21 -10.82
N PHE A 71 6.18 3.64 -10.91
CA PHE A 71 5.42 3.53 -12.15
C PHE A 71 4.99 4.93 -12.66
N LEU A 72 4.42 5.78 -11.80
CA LEU A 72 4.01 7.14 -12.17
C LEU A 72 5.18 7.96 -12.69
N GLU A 73 6.32 7.94 -11.99
CA GLU A 73 7.54 8.64 -12.42
C GLU A 73 8.07 8.11 -13.76
N LYS A 74 8.17 6.79 -13.92
CA LYS A 74 8.63 6.16 -15.16
C LYS A 74 7.74 6.48 -16.37
N LYS A 75 6.43 6.53 -16.16
CA LYS A 75 5.43 6.86 -17.21
C LYS A 75 5.27 8.38 -17.38
N LYS A 76 5.97 9.20 -16.59
CA LYS A 76 5.85 10.67 -16.57
C LYS A 76 4.41 11.15 -16.38
N ILE A 77 3.65 10.42 -15.55
CA ILE A 77 2.29 10.81 -15.18
C ILE A 77 2.39 11.91 -14.12
N PRO A 78 1.89 13.13 -14.39
CA PRO A 78 2.03 14.24 -13.46
C PRO A 78 1.10 14.09 -12.25
N PHE A 79 1.57 14.46 -11.07
CA PHE A 79 0.82 14.60 -9.83
C PHE A 79 1.46 15.68 -8.97
N ASN A 80 0.74 16.21 -7.97
CA ASN A 80 1.25 17.26 -7.09
C ASN A 80 2.05 16.68 -5.91
N ASN A 81 1.45 15.74 -5.19
CA ASN A 81 2.04 15.17 -3.98
C ASN A 81 1.70 13.68 -3.87
N TYR A 82 2.64 12.93 -3.29
CA TYR A 82 2.44 11.50 -3.01
C TYR A 82 2.83 11.20 -1.57
N VAL A 83 1.97 10.47 -0.88
CA VAL A 83 2.21 9.97 0.47
C VAL A 83 1.94 8.47 0.49
N GLY A 84 2.90 7.69 0.98
CA GLY A 84 2.76 6.24 1.13
C GLY A 84 2.60 5.83 2.59
N TYR A 85 1.61 5.00 2.88
CA TYR A 85 1.41 4.36 4.18
C TYR A 85 1.51 2.85 4.06
N ASP A 86 2.20 2.24 5.03
CA ASP A 86 2.24 0.78 5.19
C ASP A 86 2.34 0.43 6.68
N ILE A 87 1.88 -0.75 7.07
CA ILE A 87 2.04 -1.26 8.44
C ILE A 87 3.44 -1.80 8.69
N ASN A 88 4.16 -2.16 7.64
CA ASN A 88 5.50 -2.75 7.72
C ASN A 88 6.59 -1.69 7.75
N GLU A 89 7.24 -1.54 8.91
CA GLU A 89 8.34 -0.59 9.12
C GLU A 89 9.48 -0.78 8.13
N ASN A 90 9.84 -2.05 7.84
CA ASN A 90 10.94 -2.35 6.91
C ASN A 90 10.64 -1.82 5.50
N PHE A 91 9.38 -1.91 5.07
CA PHE A 91 8.97 -1.37 3.77
C PHE A 91 9.05 0.16 3.75
N ILE A 92 8.61 0.82 4.83
CA ILE A 92 8.68 2.26 4.97
C ILE A 92 10.12 2.77 4.93
N GLU A 93 11.05 2.11 5.62
CA GLU A 93 12.46 2.49 5.60
C GLU A 93 13.09 2.29 4.20
N ILE A 94 12.69 1.26 3.47
CA ILE A 94 13.09 1.07 2.07
C ILE A 94 12.58 2.23 1.21
N CYS A 95 11.30 2.60 1.35
CA CYS A 95 10.70 3.70 0.59
C CYS A 95 11.39 5.04 0.86
N LYS A 96 11.67 5.37 2.12
CA LYS A 96 12.37 6.61 2.50
C LYS A 96 13.75 6.72 1.86
N ARG A 97 14.50 5.61 1.80
CA ARG A 97 15.80 5.57 1.13
C ARG A 97 15.69 5.68 -0.39
N LYS A 98 14.71 4.99 -0.97
CA LYS A 98 14.51 4.96 -2.43
C LYS A 98 13.94 6.26 -2.99
N TYR A 99 13.07 6.91 -2.22
CA TYR A 99 12.33 8.09 -2.65
C TYR A 99 12.35 9.21 -1.58
N PRO A 100 13.52 9.82 -1.29
CA PRO A 100 13.67 10.78 -0.18
C PRO A 100 12.87 12.07 -0.33
N LYS A 101 12.35 12.35 -1.53
CA LYS A 101 11.51 13.53 -1.82
C LYS A 101 10.08 13.39 -1.35
N TYR A 102 9.62 12.15 -1.06
CA TYR A 102 8.23 11.85 -0.73
C TYR A 102 8.06 11.45 0.73
N THR A 103 6.83 11.47 1.19
CA THR A 103 6.51 11.16 2.58
C THR A 103 6.04 9.71 2.71
N PHE A 104 6.71 8.96 3.58
CA PHE A 104 6.32 7.59 3.92
C PHE A 104 6.17 7.45 5.43
N LYS A 105 5.07 6.84 5.87
CA LYS A 105 4.76 6.65 7.30
C LYS A 105 4.25 5.25 7.58
N LYS A 106 4.72 4.67 8.70
CA LYS A 106 4.09 3.48 9.24
C LYS A 106 2.71 3.83 9.77
N LYS A 107 1.69 3.31 9.12
CA LYS A 107 0.28 3.55 9.47
C LYS A 107 -0.57 2.33 9.18
N ASP A 108 -1.48 2.05 10.09
CA ASP A 108 -2.59 1.13 9.86
C ASP A 108 -3.66 1.83 9.00
N MET A 109 -4.29 1.07 8.09
CA MET A 109 -5.34 1.57 7.20
C MET A 109 -6.57 2.10 7.94
N PHE A 110 -6.80 1.72 9.21
CA PHE A 110 -7.89 2.24 10.04
C PHE A 110 -7.47 3.39 10.95
N ASN A 111 -6.21 3.82 10.87
CA ASN A 111 -5.69 4.95 11.64
C ASN A 111 -5.04 5.99 10.71
N LEU A 112 -5.75 6.35 9.67
CA LEU A 112 -5.30 7.37 8.71
C LEU A 112 -5.39 8.76 9.34
N GLU A 113 -4.50 9.65 8.91
CA GLU A 113 -4.56 11.05 9.31
C GLU A 113 -5.80 11.72 8.71
N LYS A 114 -6.41 12.67 9.42
CA LYS A 114 -7.56 13.47 8.94
C LYS A 114 -7.15 14.48 7.85
N LYS A 115 -6.17 14.14 7.05
CA LYS A 115 -5.73 14.93 5.90
C LYS A 115 -6.52 14.50 4.68
N LYS A 116 -7.01 15.48 3.92
CA LYS A 116 -7.70 15.20 2.65
C LYS A 116 -6.68 14.92 1.56
N TYR A 117 -6.96 13.92 0.75
CA TYR A 117 -6.26 13.59 -0.49
C TYR A 117 -7.28 13.56 -1.62
N ASP A 118 -6.84 13.90 -2.83
CA ASP A 118 -7.71 13.87 -4.00
C ASP A 118 -7.97 12.43 -4.45
N PHE A 119 -6.95 11.57 -4.36
CA PHE A 119 -7.06 10.13 -4.60
C PHE A 119 -6.42 9.30 -3.50
N ILE A 120 -7.11 8.22 -3.14
CA ILE A 120 -6.60 7.19 -2.25
C ILE A 120 -6.55 5.87 -3.03
N PHE A 121 -5.34 5.33 -3.19
CA PHE A 121 -5.12 4.02 -3.78
C PHE A 121 -4.85 2.99 -2.69
N ALA A 122 -5.30 1.75 -2.91
CA ALA A 122 -5.11 0.63 -2.00
C ALA A 122 -4.94 -0.66 -2.82
N PHE A 123 -3.72 -0.88 -3.32
CA PHE A 123 -3.44 -2.03 -4.19
C PHE A 123 -3.14 -3.30 -3.38
N GLY A 124 -4.11 -4.22 -3.36
CA GLY A 124 -3.92 -5.58 -2.83
C GLY A 124 -4.01 -5.75 -1.31
N ILE A 125 -4.29 -4.70 -0.53
CA ILE A 125 -4.37 -4.79 0.95
C ILE A 125 -5.53 -5.67 1.44
N PHE A 126 -6.57 -5.87 0.63
CA PHE A 126 -7.73 -6.70 0.96
C PHE A 126 -7.66 -8.13 0.38
N SER A 127 -6.52 -8.52 -0.21
CA SER A 127 -6.37 -9.84 -0.85
C SER A 127 -5.91 -10.94 0.12
N LEU A 128 -5.37 -10.56 1.28
CA LEU A 128 -4.86 -11.51 2.27
C LEU A 128 -6.01 -12.11 3.08
N LYS A 129 -6.09 -13.45 3.09
CA LYS A 129 -7.08 -14.19 3.87
C LYS A 129 -6.51 -14.59 5.22
N HIS A 130 -7.25 -14.35 6.28
CA HIS A 130 -6.93 -14.77 7.64
C HIS A 130 -8.18 -15.27 8.36
N LYS A 131 -8.04 -16.32 9.17
CA LYS A 131 -9.16 -16.88 9.95
C LYS A 131 -9.68 -15.83 10.93
N GLY A 132 -11.00 -15.63 10.93
CA GLY A 132 -11.67 -14.68 11.83
C GLY A 132 -11.71 -13.22 11.32
N VAL A 133 -11.11 -12.92 10.16
CA VAL A 133 -11.16 -11.58 9.54
C VAL A 133 -11.83 -11.67 8.17
N SER A 134 -12.89 -10.91 7.99
CA SER A 134 -13.60 -10.79 6.71
C SER A 134 -13.05 -9.63 5.91
N ASN A 135 -12.53 -9.89 4.70
CA ASN A 135 -12.05 -8.85 3.80
C ASN A 135 -13.16 -7.86 3.41
N ILE A 136 -14.42 -8.32 3.31
CA ILE A 136 -15.57 -7.45 3.06
C ILE A 136 -15.74 -6.44 4.20
N LYS A 137 -15.72 -6.92 5.46
CA LYS A 137 -15.80 -6.04 6.64
C LYS A 137 -14.61 -5.08 6.75
N LEU A 138 -13.40 -5.51 6.35
CA LEU A 138 -12.25 -4.62 6.27
C LEU A 138 -12.48 -3.50 5.24
N MET A 139 -12.98 -3.83 4.05
CA MET A 139 -13.30 -2.84 3.01
C MET A 139 -14.40 -1.87 3.45
N GLU A 140 -15.48 -2.37 4.04
CA GLU A 140 -16.58 -1.54 4.57
C GLU A 140 -16.10 -0.56 5.66
N ASN A 141 -15.20 -1.00 6.54
CA ASN A 141 -14.65 -0.14 7.59
C ASN A 141 -13.65 0.88 7.04
N PHE A 142 -12.90 0.53 6.01
CA PHE A 142 -11.94 1.42 5.34
C PHE A 142 -12.65 2.56 4.58
N SER A 143 -13.86 2.31 4.07
CA SER A 143 -14.63 3.29 3.29
C SER A 143 -15.42 4.30 4.13
N LYS A 144 -15.41 4.18 5.45
CA LYS A 144 -16.06 5.10 6.42
C LYS A 144 -15.11 6.18 6.91
#